data_0bb8d824a642b331cb146dbc587733af
#
_entry.id   0bb8d824a642b331cb146dbc587733af
#
_cell.length_a   1.000
_cell.length_b   1.000
_cell.length_c   1.000
_cell.angle_alpha   90.00
_cell.angle_beta   90.00
_cell.angle_gamma   90.00
#
_symmetry.space_group_name_H-M   'P 1'
#
loop_
_entity.id
_entity.type
_entity.pdbx_description
1 polymer ?
#
loop_
_entity_poly.entity_id
_entity_poly.type
_entity_poly.pdbx_seq_one_letter_code
_entity_poly.pdbx_strand_id
1 'polypeptide(L)'
;MSKTTDIREAVEAELKFDPLVKDTDIHVVNMNGDVALNGTVPSYPQYLAAAAAAQRVSGVKNVYNHLEVALPDADFRDDAMLTTAANNALMGNVTVPDGVEATAEDGNLTLTGAVAFGAQRAAAERAVAGLTGVRNIRDEIEISYDPDQADVDLHVQLALTRSALVPDDSDVKVATEGGIIKLTGHVHTWAEHDAVLGAAWNARGIIDVDDELQVTG
;
A
#
# COMPACT_ATOMS: atom_id res chain seq x y z
N MET A 1 30.49 -13.73 4.39
CA MET A 1 29.19 -13.91 3.71
C MET A 1 28.88 -12.62 2.96
N SER A 2 28.36 -12.68 1.76
CA SER A 2 28.01 -11.47 0.99
C SER A 2 26.78 -10.81 1.62
N LYS A 3 26.74 -9.45 1.72
CA LYS A 3 25.54 -8.71 2.21
C LYS A 3 24.26 -9.14 1.50
N THR A 4 24.35 -9.56 0.24
CA THR A 4 23.21 -10.02 -0.57
C THR A 4 22.58 -11.32 -0.07
N THR A 5 23.41 -12.26 0.43
CA THR A 5 22.93 -13.54 1.00
C THR A 5 22.23 -13.29 2.33
N ASP A 6 22.76 -12.36 3.13
CA ASP A 6 22.21 -12.03 4.44
C ASP A 6 20.81 -11.40 4.33
N ILE A 7 20.56 -10.50 3.34
CA ILE A 7 19.22 -9.89 3.15
C ILE A 7 18.19 -10.93 2.72
N ARG A 8 18.50 -11.82 1.78
CA ARG A 8 17.57 -12.88 1.38
C ARG A 8 17.20 -13.79 2.54
N GLU A 9 18.21 -14.27 3.28
CA GLU A 9 18.00 -15.14 4.44
C GLU A 9 17.22 -14.41 5.55
N ALA A 10 17.46 -13.10 5.74
CA ALA A 10 16.73 -12.28 6.71
C ALA A 10 15.25 -12.10 6.31
N VAL A 11 14.96 -11.89 5.02
CA VAL A 11 13.57 -11.80 4.51
C VAL A 11 12.86 -13.16 4.65
N GLU A 12 13.51 -14.27 4.27
CA GLU A 12 12.95 -15.62 4.46
C GLU A 12 12.65 -15.90 5.94
N ALA A 13 13.54 -15.47 6.85
CA ALA A 13 13.32 -15.61 8.29
C ALA A 13 12.17 -14.75 8.80
N GLU A 14 12.03 -13.52 8.30
CA GLU A 14 10.95 -12.60 8.68
C GLU A 14 9.58 -13.09 8.18
N LEU A 15 9.51 -13.59 6.92
CA LEU A 15 8.30 -14.22 6.38
C LEU A 15 7.85 -15.41 7.22
N LYS A 16 8.80 -16.24 7.65
CA LYS A 16 8.54 -17.40 8.51
C LYS A 16 8.13 -17.00 9.93
N PHE A 17 8.63 -15.88 10.41
CA PHE A 17 8.32 -15.36 11.74
C PHE A 17 6.94 -14.69 11.81
N ASP A 18 6.46 -14.13 10.70
CA ASP A 18 5.17 -13.43 10.64
C ASP A 18 4.00 -14.43 10.69
N PRO A 19 3.16 -14.39 11.74
CA PRO A 19 2.05 -15.35 11.88
C PRO A 19 0.95 -15.18 10.83
N LEU A 20 0.94 -14.07 10.09
CA LEU A 20 -0.02 -13.81 9.03
C LEU A 20 0.43 -14.36 7.66
N VAL A 21 1.66 -14.88 7.55
CA VAL A 21 2.24 -15.34 6.30
C VAL A 21 2.47 -16.85 6.32
N LYS A 22 1.96 -17.54 5.32
CA LYS A 22 2.32 -18.94 5.05
C LYS A 22 3.45 -18.95 4.03
N ASP A 23 4.69 -19.08 4.51
CA ASP A 23 5.93 -18.94 3.73
C ASP A 23 6.29 -20.10 2.80
N THR A 24 5.57 -21.24 2.90
CA THR A 24 5.96 -22.51 2.23
C THR A 24 6.07 -22.43 0.70
N ASP A 25 5.28 -21.59 0.08
CA ASP A 25 5.20 -21.45 -1.38
C ASP A 25 5.74 -20.08 -1.87
N ILE A 26 6.50 -19.38 -0.99
CA ILE A 26 7.12 -18.09 -1.29
C ILE A 26 8.61 -18.27 -1.56
N HIS A 27 9.09 -17.74 -2.67
CA HIS A 27 10.49 -17.72 -3.07
C HIS A 27 11.02 -16.30 -3.09
N VAL A 28 12.10 -16.05 -2.34
CA VAL A 28 12.73 -14.73 -2.22
C VAL A 28 13.96 -14.63 -3.12
N VAL A 29 14.01 -13.61 -3.94
CA VAL A 29 15.18 -13.25 -4.75
C VAL A 29 15.65 -11.86 -4.32
N ASN A 30 16.94 -11.69 -4.02
CA ASN A 30 17.52 -10.41 -3.65
C ASN A 30 18.63 -10.02 -4.61
N MET A 31 18.58 -8.79 -5.13
CA MET A 31 19.60 -8.15 -5.95
C MET A 31 20.02 -6.81 -5.32
N ASN A 32 20.99 -6.84 -4.40
CA ASN A 32 21.54 -5.64 -3.75
C ASN A 32 20.55 -4.78 -2.96
N GLY A 33 19.56 -5.41 -2.34
CA GLY A 33 18.50 -4.75 -1.58
C GLY A 33 17.16 -4.67 -2.33
N ASP A 34 17.15 -4.93 -3.63
CA ASP A 34 15.93 -5.12 -4.40
C ASP A 34 15.44 -6.55 -4.21
N VAL A 35 14.32 -6.71 -3.53
CA VAL A 35 13.74 -8.00 -3.17
C VAL A 35 12.52 -8.30 -4.02
N ALA A 36 12.53 -9.46 -4.70
CA ALA A 36 11.36 -9.99 -5.39
C ALA A 36 10.78 -11.18 -4.63
N LEU A 37 9.48 -11.14 -4.35
CA LEU A 37 8.70 -12.23 -3.78
C LEU A 37 7.95 -12.90 -4.92
N ASN A 38 8.16 -14.22 -5.11
CA ASN A 38 7.53 -15.00 -6.16
C ASN A 38 6.85 -16.23 -5.54
N GLY A 39 5.80 -16.71 -6.18
CA GLY A 39 5.08 -17.91 -5.75
C GLY A 39 3.61 -17.64 -5.47
N THR A 40 3.03 -18.35 -4.49
CA THR A 40 1.60 -18.25 -4.21
C THR A 40 1.32 -18.11 -2.73
N VAL A 41 0.21 -17.41 -2.43
CA VAL A 41 -0.35 -17.27 -1.07
C VAL A 41 -1.84 -17.60 -1.09
N PRO A 42 -2.42 -18.11 0.01
CA PRO A 42 -3.80 -18.55 0.03
C PRO A 42 -4.84 -17.42 0.16
N SER A 43 -4.42 -16.17 0.36
CA SER A 43 -5.35 -15.04 0.50
C SER A 43 -4.70 -13.70 0.19
N TYR A 44 -5.50 -12.71 -0.19
CA TYR A 44 -5.05 -11.34 -0.43
C TYR A 44 -4.43 -10.65 0.81
N PRO A 45 -4.97 -10.83 2.06
CA PRO A 45 -4.27 -10.36 3.26
C PRO A 45 -2.85 -10.91 3.40
N GLN A 46 -2.60 -12.17 3.02
CA GLN A 46 -1.25 -12.74 3.06
C GLN A 46 -0.34 -12.18 1.97
N TYR A 47 -0.89 -11.85 0.80
CA TYR A 47 -0.17 -11.10 -0.24
C TYR A 47 0.36 -9.77 0.29
N LEU A 48 -0.47 -9.00 0.99
CA LEU A 48 -0.08 -7.73 1.61
C LEU A 48 0.90 -7.93 2.76
N ALA A 49 0.64 -8.90 3.64
CA ALA A 49 1.48 -9.19 4.80
C ALA A 49 2.90 -9.62 4.39
N ALA A 50 3.03 -10.40 3.31
CA ALA A 50 4.34 -10.83 2.81
C ALA A 50 5.19 -9.63 2.33
N ALA A 51 4.59 -8.68 1.60
CA ALA A 51 5.28 -7.45 1.19
C ALA A 51 5.71 -6.62 2.41
N ALA A 52 4.81 -6.42 3.37
CA ALA A 52 5.10 -5.68 4.60
C ALA A 52 6.18 -6.37 5.45
N ALA A 53 6.20 -7.71 5.50
CA ALA A 53 7.25 -8.46 6.17
C ALA A 53 8.63 -8.22 5.53
N ALA A 54 8.72 -8.27 4.21
CA ALA A 54 9.96 -8.00 3.49
C ALA A 54 10.46 -6.57 3.72
N GLN A 55 9.58 -5.58 3.75
CA GLN A 55 9.90 -4.16 4.00
C GLN A 55 10.47 -3.90 5.40
N ARG A 56 10.15 -4.73 6.39
CA ARG A 56 10.70 -4.59 7.76
C ARG A 56 12.17 -4.98 7.88
N VAL A 57 12.72 -5.65 6.88
CA VAL A 57 14.09 -6.16 6.93
C VAL A 57 15.09 -5.06 6.56
N SER A 58 16.06 -4.84 7.44
CA SER A 58 17.14 -3.86 7.21
C SER A 58 17.92 -4.18 5.93
N GLY A 59 18.18 -3.17 5.13
CA GLY A 59 18.88 -3.27 3.84
C GLY A 59 17.98 -3.58 2.65
N VAL A 60 16.66 -3.78 2.85
CA VAL A 60 15.68 -3.88 1.77
C VAL A 60 15.36 -2.47 1.27
N LYS A 61 15.59 -2.24 -0.02
CA LYS A 61 15.38 -0.95 -0.69
C LYS A 61 14.08 -0.92 -1.48
N ASN A 62 13.80 -2.00 -2.21
CA ASN A 62 12.58 -2.16 -2.99
C ASN A 62 12.02 -3.55 -2.79
N VAL A 63 10.68 -3.67 -2.77
CA VAL A 63 9.98 -4.95 -2.73
C VAL A 63 9.09 -5.07 -3.96
N TYR A 64 9.41 -6.05 -4.81
CA TYR A 64 8.61 -6.43 -5.98
C TYR A 64 7.77 -7.66 -5.61
N ASN A 65 6.49 -7.44 -5.34
CA ASN A 65 5.59 -8.51 -4.95
C ASN A 65 4.92 -9.12 -6.18
N HIS A 66 5.44 -10.27 -6.63
CA HIS A 66 4.92 -11.07 -7.74
C HIS A 66 4.19 -12.32 -7.23
N LEU A 67 3.70 -12.31 -5.99
CA LEU A 67 2.90 -13.39 -5.47
C LEU A 67 1.54 -13.43 -6.14
N GLU A 68 1.03 -14.63 -6.36
CA GLU A 68 -0.33 -14.86 -6.85
C GLU A 68 -1.22 -15.37 -5.71
N VAL A 69 -2.46 -14.91 -5.64
CA VAL A 69 -3.42 -15.40 -4.65
C VAL A 69 -4.10 -16.65 -5.19
N ALA A 70 -3.73 -17.82 -4.64
CA ALA A 70 -4.32 -19.12 -4.92
C ALA A 70 -5.31 -19.48 -3.80
N LEU A 71 -6.58 -19.07 -3.96
CA LEU A 71 -7.61 -19.34 -2.94
C LEU A 71 -7.86 -20.82 -2.77
N PRO A 72 -7.92 -21.34 -1.51
CA PRO A 72 -8.45 -22.65 -1.23
C PRO A 72 -9.92 -22.80 -1.69
N ASP A 73 -10.35 -23.99 -2.09
CA ASP A 73 -11.74 -24.24 -2.55
C ASP A 73 -12.80 -23.78 -1.54
N ALA A 74 -12.51 -23.87 -0.23
CA ALA A 74 -13.40 -23.44 0.83
C ALA A 74 -13.58 -21.92 0.90
N ASP A 75 -12.63 -21.16 0.38
CA ASP A 75 -12.61 -19.68 0.38
C ASP A 75 -13.10 -19.09 -0.94
N PHE A 76 -13.46 -19.95 -1.90
CA PHE A 76 -14.04 -19.49 -3.16
C PHE A 76 -15.41 -18.85 -2.93
N ARG A 77 -15.63 -17.69 -3.52
CA ARG A 77 -16.92 -17.01 -3.62
C ARG A 77 -17.21 -16.68 -5.07
N ASP A 78 -18.47 -16.82 -5.46
CA ASP A 78 -18.88 -16.30 -6.76
C ASP A 78 -18.85 -14.76 -6.75
N ASP A 79 -18.67 -14.17 -7.93
CA ASP A 79 -18.47 -12.73 -8.06
C ASP A 79 -19.68 -11.90 -7.59
N ALA A 80 -20.90 -12.42 -7.70
CA ALA A 80 -22.11 -11.73 -7.22
C ALA A 80 -22.12 -11.64 -5.68
N MET A 81 -21.75 -12.73 -5.00
CA MET A 81 -21.61 -12.75 -3.54
C MET A 81 -20.45 -11.87 -3.09
N LEU A 82 -19.32 -11.89 -3.80
CA LEU A 82 -18.16 -11.08 -3.48
C LEU A 82 -18.45 -9.58 -3.69
N THR A 83 -19.09 -9.20 -4.80
CA THR A 83 -19.57 -7.83 -5.06
C THR A 83 -20.47 -7.33 -3.94
N THR A 84 -21.45 -8.16 -3.52
CA THR A 84 -22.38 -7.81 -2.44
C THR A 84 -21.62 -7.61 -1.13
N ALA A 85 -20.70 -8.51 -0.78
CA ALA A 85 -19.91 -8.42 0.44
C ALA A 85 -19.01 -7.17 0.45
N ALA A 86 -18.38 -6.84 -0.70
CA ALA A 86 -17.53 -5.68 -0.84
C ALA A 86 -18.34 -4.38 -0.67
N ASN A 87 -19.47 -4.24 -1.33
CA ASN A 87 -20.32 -3.05 -1.19
C ASN A 87 -20.87 -2.89 0.23
N ASN A 88 -21.24 -3.99 0.91
CA ASN A 88 -21.64 -3.94 2.32
C ASN A 88 -20.47 -3.49 3.23
N ALA A 89 -19.24 -3.92 2.96
CA ALA A 89 -18.07 -3.49 3.71
C ALA A 89 -17.75 -2.00 3.50
N LEU A 90 -17.89 -1.50 2.27
CA LEU A 90 -17.74 -0.08 1.95
C LEU A 90 -18.78 0.77 2.68
N MET A 91 -20.08 0.42 2.56
CA MET A 91 -21.18 1.12 3.26
C MET A 91 -21.06 1.07 4.79
N GLY A 92 -20.49 0.02 5.34
CA GLY A 92 -20.27 -0.13 6.78
C GLY A 92 -19.09 0.70 7.32
N ASN A 93 -18.27 1.27 6.46
CA ASN A 93 -17.10 2.04 6.86
C ASN A 93 -17.37 3.56 6.80
N VAL A 94 -17.50 4.19 7.95
CA VAL A 94 -17.83 5.61 8.08
C VAL A 94 -16.81 6.57 7.45
N THR A 95 -15.60 6.09 7.13
CA THR A 95 -14.55 6.89 6.48
C THR A 95 -14.71 6.89 4.96
N VAL A 96 -15.40 5.89 4.40
CA VAL A 96 -15.67 5.78 2.97
C VAL A 96 -16.94 6.58 2.65
N PRO A 97 -16.88 7.57 1.75
CA PRO A 97 -18.06 8.34 1.38
C PRO A 97 -19.04 7.51 0.53
N ASP A 98 -20.28 7.95 0.52
CA ASP A 98 -21.29 7.40 -0.39
C ASP A 98 -20.85 7.58 -1.86
N GLY A 99 -21.15 6.58 -2.71
CA GLY A 99 -20.82 6.61 -4.14
C GLY A 99 -19.49 5.91 -4.50
N VAL A 100 -18.80 5.34 -3.52
CA VAL A 100 -17.73 4.35 -3.79
C VAL A 100 -18.37 2.98 -3.90
N GLU A 101 -18.13 2.30 -5.02
CA GLU A 101 -18.72 0.99 -5.35
C GLU A 101 -17.63 -0.03 -5.71
N ALA A 102 -17.93 -1.29 -5.49
CA ALA A 102 -17.07 -2.41 -5.86
C ALA A 102 -17.79 -3.34 -6.83
N THR A 103 -17.04 -3.85 -7.81
CA THR A 103 -17.48 -4.96 -8.70
C THR A 103 -16.43 -6.06 -8.66
N ALA A 104 -16.86 -7.31 -8.83
CA ALA A 104 -15.97 -8.47 -8.84
C ALA A 104 -16.03 -9.18 -10.18
N GLU A 105 -14.87 -9.64 -10.66
CA GLU A 105 -14.71 -10.52 -11.82
C GLU A 105 -13.58 -11.51 -11.54
N ASP A 106 -13.88 -12.82 -11.54
CA ASP A 106 -12.94 -13.91 -11.21
C ASP A 106 -12.18 -13.68 -9.88
N GLY A 107 -12.86 -13.11 -8.87
CA GLY A 107 -12.28 -12.79 -7.57
C GLY A 107 -11.43 -11.52 -7.54
N ASN A 108 -11.30 -10.81 -8.66
CA ASN A 108 -10.66 -9.49 -8.72
C ASN A 108 -11.70 -8.41 -8.43
N LEU A 109 -11.46 -7.62 -7.40
CA LEU A 109 -12.31 -6.47 -7.07
C LEU A 109 -11.82 -5.23 -7.83
N THR A 110 -12.74 -4.52 -8.47
CA THR A 110 -12.50 -3.16 -8.98
C THR A 110 -13.29 -2.18 -8.13
N LEU A 111 -12.62 -1.22 -7.53
CA LEU A 111 -13.22 -0.12 -6.78
C LEU A 111 -13.34 1.09 -7.69
N THR A 112 -14.53 1.69 -7.74
CA THR A 112 -14.83 2.88 -8.54
C THR A 112 -15.57 3.92 -7.72
N GLY A 113 -15.59 5.16 -8.20
CA GLY A 113 -16.26 6.27 -7.53
C GLY A 113 -15.37 7.48 -7.40
N ALA A 114 -15.79 8.46 -6.59
CA ALA A 114 -15.02 9.65 -6.35
C ALA A 114 -14.96 10.00 -4.86
N VAL A 115 -13.78 10.42 -4.40
CA VAL A 115 -13.52 10.80 -3.00
C VAL A 115 -12.84 12.17 -2.94
N ALA A 116 -12.91 12.84 -1.78
CA ALA A 116 -12.26 14.12 -1.58
C ALA A 116 -10.81 14.00 -1.10
N PHE A 117 -10.42 12.84 -0.56
CA PHE A 117 -9.10 12.63 0.06
C PHE A 117 -8.52 11.26 -0.27
N GLY A 118 -7.21 11.17 -0.45
CA GLY A 118 -6.49 9.91 -0.59
C GLY A 118 -6.68 8.96 0.61
N ALA A 119 -6.84 9.50 1.82
CA ALA A 119 -7.15 8.70 3.00
C ALA A 119 -8.49 7.96 2.91
N GLN A 120 -9.50 8.52 2.22
CA GLN A 120 -10.79 7.87 1.97
C GLN A 120 -10.65 6.74 0.95
N ARG A 121 -9.86 6.96 -0.11
CA ARG A 121 -9.48 5.96 -1.10
C ARG A 121 -8.79 4.77 -0.44
N ALA A 122 -7.76 5.02 0.38
CA ALA A 122 -7.07 3.99 1.15
C ALA A 122 -7.97 3.28 2.18
N ALA A 123 -8.98 3.98 2.74
CA ALA A 123 -9.97 3.37 3.63
C ALA A 123 -10.90 2.41 2.88
N ALA A 124 -11.30 2.75 1.65
CA ALA A 124 -12.10 1.87 0.80
C ALA A 124 -11.36 0.57 0.48
N GLU A 125 -10.09 0.66 0.05
CA GLU A 125 -9.25 -0.50 -0.22
C GLU A 125 -9.12 -1.39 1.03
N ARG A 126 -8.78 -0.80 2.19
CA ARG A 126 -8.67 -1.55 3.46
C ARG A 126 -9.97 -2.21 3.89
N ALA A 127 -11.13 -1.60 3.61
CA ALA A 127 -12.43 -2.16 3.97
C ALA A 127 -12.70 -3.50 3.26
N VAL A 128 -12.21 -3.66 2.03
CA VAL A 128 -12.46 -4.86 1.21
C VAL A 128 -11.29 -5.85 1.19
N ALA A 129 -10.09 -5.42 1.55
CA ALA A 129 -8.87 -6.24 1.47
C ALA A 129 -8.93 -7.54 2.30
N GLY A 130 -9.69 -7.54 3.40
CA GLY A 130 -9.87 -8.71 4.28
C GLY A 130 -10.98 -9.67 3.88
N LEU A 131 -11.70 -9.41 2.79
CA LEU A 131 -12.83 -10.25 2.41
C LEU A 131 -12.36 -11.59 1.83
N THR A 132 -13.01 -12.67 2.27
CA THR A 132 -12.78 -14.01 1.70
C THR A 132 -13.22 -14.03 0.24
N GLY A 133 -12.41 -14.60 -0.65
CA GLY A 133 -12.69 -14.64 -2.08
C GLY A 133 -11.93 -13.61 -2.89
N VAL A 134 -11.33 -12.61 -2.25
CA VAL A 134 -10.53 -11.58 -2.93
C VAL A 134 -9.18 -12.17 -3.38
N ARG A 135 -8.88 -12.02 -4.67
CA ARG A 135 -7.59 -12.37 -5.27
C ARG A 135 -6.73 -11.14 -5.53
N ASN A 136 -7.37 -10.05 -5.96
CA ASN A 136 -6.71 -8.79 -6.26
C ASN A 136 -7.68 -7.63 -6.08
N ILE A 137 -7.14 -6.43 -5.86
CA ILE A 137 -7.92 -5.19 -5.80
C ILE A 137 -7.32 -4.23 -6.84
N ARG A 138 -8.18 -3.76 -7.75
CA ARG A 138 -7.88 -2.66 -8.66
C ARG A 138 -8.59 -1.42 -8.14
N ASP A 139 -7.83 -0.42 -7.79
CA ASP A 139 -8.34 0.85 -7.32
C ASP A 139 -8.44 1.85 -8.47
N GLU A 140 -9.67 2.12 -8.91
CA GLU A 140 -10.03 3.11 -9.93
C GLU A 140 -10.84 4.28 -9.31
N ILE A 141 -10.71 4.50 -7.99
CA ILE A 141 -11.35 5.61 -7.30
C ILE A 141 -10.66 6.92 -7.69
N GLU A 142 -11.44 7.86 -8.20
CA GLU A 142 -10.95 9.19 -8.54
C GLU A 142 -10.91 10.09 -7.30
N ILE A 143 -9.88 10.92 -7.18
CA ILE A 143 -9.81 11.95 -6.13
C ILE A 143 -10.23 13.27 -6.76
N SER A 144 -11.27 13.92 -6.20
CA SER A 144 -11.77 15.19 -6.69
C SER A 144 -10.76 16.33 -6.39
N TYR A 145 -10.22 16.93 -7.43
CA TYR A 145 -9.34 18.10 -7.30
C TYR A 145 -10.13 19.36 -6.99
N ASP A 146 -9.70 20.09 -5.95
CA ASP A 146 -10.24 21.42 -5.61
C ASP A 146 -9.15 22.48 -5.89
N PRO A 147 -9.26 23.24 -7.01
CA PRO A 147 -8.23 24.19 -7.41
C PRO A 147 -8.12 25.43 -6.50
N ASP A 148 -9.12 25.70 -5.65
CA ASP A 148 -9.12 26.86 -4.75
C ASP A 148 -8.28 26.66 -3.47
N GLN A 149 -7.59 25.50 -3.35
CA GLN A 149 -6.73 25.23 -2.20
C GLN A 149 -5.31 25.74 -2.43
N ALA A 150 -5.07 26.98 -2.03
CA ALA A 150 -3.73 27.54 -1.92
C ALA A 150 -2.94 26.82 -0.80
N ASP A 151 -1.61 26.67 -1.00
CA ASP A 151 -0.65 26.22 0.02
C ASP A 151 -0.70 24.73 0.43
N VAL A 152 -1.00 23.82 -0.52
CA VAL A 152 -0.90 22.38 -0.25
C VAL A 152 0.51 22.01 0.20
N ASP A 153 1.56 22.54 -0.47
CA ASP A 153 2.96 22.32 -0.12
C ASP A 153 3.24 22.63 1.35
N LEU A 154 2.75 23.81 1.81
CA LEU A 154 2.93 24.24 3.18
C LEU A 154 2.23 23.28 4.17
N HIS A 155 1.03 22.83 3.84
CA HIS A 155 0.29 21.90 4.70
C HIS A 155 0.98 20.54 4.82
N VAL A 156 1.51 20.01 3.71
CA VAL A 156 2.27 18.76 3.70
C VAL A 156 3.58 18.93 4.48
N GLN A 157 4.36 19.98 4.22
CA GLN A 157 5.58 20.26 4.97
C GLN A 157 5.33 20.41 6.48
N LEU A 158 4.28 21.12 6.88
CA LEU A 158 3.90 21.21 8.29
C LEU A 158 3.42 19.87 8.87
N ALA A 159 2.83 18.98 8.07
CA ALA A 159 2.46 17.64 8.51
C ALA A 159 3.70 16.79 8.73
N LEU A 160 4.69 16.85 7.83
CA LEU A 160 5.98 16.15 7.97
C LEU A 160 6.74 16.61 9.20
N THR A 161 6.83 17.94 9.43
CA THR A 161 7.49 18.51 10.62
C THR A 161 6.86 18.05 11.96
N ARG A 162 5.56 17.72 11.95
CA ARG A 162 4.86 17.21 13.14
C ARG A 162 4.94 15.69 13.28
N SER A 163 5.43 14.99 12.26
CA SER A 163 5.48 13.53 12.28
C SER A 163 6.67 13.07 13.12
N ALA A 164 6.39 12.28 14.15
CA ALA A 164 7.44 11.66 14.96
C ALA A 164 8.24 10.56 14.21
N LEU A 165 7.74 10.14 13.03
CA LEU A 165 8.36 9.11 12.19
C LEU A 165 9.27 9.70 11.11
N VAL A 166 9.22 11.02 10.89
CA VAL A 166 10.10 11.71 9.94
C VAL A 166 11.13 12.50 10.75
N PRO A 167 12.44 12.16 10.65
CA PRO A 167 13.49 12.87 11.36
C PRO A 167 13.58 14.36 10.97
N ASP A 168 13.99 15.21 11.91
CA ASP A 168 14.16 16.66 11.68
C ASP A 168 15.23 17.00 10.64
N ASP A 169 16.19 16.08 10.42
CA ASP A 169 17.30 16.19 9.45
C ASP A 169 16.99 15.48 8.11
N SER A 170 15.75 15.07 7.91
CA SER A 170 15.31 14.47 6.66
C SER A 170 15.49 15.45 5.48
N ASP A 171 15.99 14.96 4.35
CA ASP A 171 16.17 15.76 3.12
C ASP A 171 14.94 15.67 2.18
N VAL A 172 13.80 15.23 2.70
CA VAL A 172 12.54 15.09 1.95
C VAL A 172 12.07 16.46 1.46
N LYS A 173 11.89 16.57 0.15
CA LYS A 173 11.37 17.76 -0.53
C LYS A 173 9.99 17.46 -1.09
N VAL A 174 9.12 18.45 -0.93
CA VAL A 174 7.74 18.41 -1.41
C VAL A 174 7.56 19.52 -2.43
N ALA A 175 7.03 19.20 -3.59
CA ALA A 175 6.59 20.16 -4.60
C ALA A 175 5.22 19.75 -5.11
N THR A 176 4.31 20.71 -5.31
CA THR A 176 2.96 20.45 -5.79
C THR A 176 2.69 21.20 -7.08
N GLU A 177 2.15 20.48 -8.07
CA GLU A 177 1.71 21.07 -9.32
C GLU A 177 0.41 20.39 -9.78
N GLY A 178 -0.66 21.18 -9.98
CA GLY A 178 -1.93 20.68 -10.51
C GLY A 178 -2.60 19.57 -9.67
N GLY A 179 -2.38 19.58 -8.34
CA GLY A 179 -2.91 18.56 -7.44
C GLY A 179 -2.04 17.29 -7.33
N ILE A 180 -0.91 17.24 -8.02
CA ILE A 180 0.07 16.16 -7.90
C ILE A 180 1.17 16.59 -6.93
N ILE A 181 1.42 15.83 -5.89
CA ILE A 181 2.56 16.02 -4.99
C ILE A 181 3.73 15.22 -5.53
N LYS A 182 4.86 15.89 -5.77
CA LYS A 182 6.13 15.23 -6.03
C LYS A 182 6.94 15.17 -4.73
N LEU A 183 7.29 13.97 -4.31
CA LEU A 183 8.15 13.68 -3.17
C LEU A 183 9.52 13.22 -3.66
N THR A 184 10.58 13.89 -3.20
CA THR A 184 11.96 13.54 -3.54
C THR A 184 12.83 13.57 -2.29
N GLY A 185 13.94 12.84 -2.30
CA GLY A 185 14.88 12.80 -1.18
C GLY A 185 15.11 11.38 -0.68
N HIS A 186 15.65 11.28 0.55
CA HIS A 186 16.00 10.00 1.14
C HIS A 186 15.31 9.79 2.47
N VAL A 187 14.90 8.56 2.70
CA VAL A 187 14.38 8.07 3.98
C VAL A 187 15.19 6.85 4.42
N HIS A 188 15.29 6.60 5.71
CA HIS A 188 16.11 5.52 6.24
C HIS A 188 15.37 4.19 6.30
N THR A 189 14.04 4.25 6.45
CA THR A 189 13.20 3.08 6.65
C THR A 189 11.90 3.16 5.84
N TRP A 190 11.30 2.02 5.57
CA TRP A 190 9.97 1.96 4.98
C TRP A 190 8.88 2.60 5.87
N ALA A 191 9.08 2.56 7.20
CA ALA A 191 8.15 3.25 8.11
C ALA A 191 8.20 4.77 7.96
N GLU A 192 9.38 5.36 7.73
CA GLU A 192 9.53 6.78 7.38
C GLU A 192 8.90 7.08 6.02
N HIS A 193 9.16 6.23 5.02
CA HIS A 193 8.58 6.32 3.69
C HIS A 193 7.06 6.37 3.74
N ASP A 194 6.44 5.40 4.42
CA ASP A 194 4.98 5.33 4.57
C ASP A 194 4.41 6.52 5.34
N ALA A 195 5.16 7.05 6.32
CA ALA A 195 4.76 8.25 7.06
C ALA A 195 4.75 9.50 6.17
N VAL A 196 5.75 9.65 5.28
CA VAL A 196 5.81 10.75 4.31
C VAL A 196 4.67 10.64 3.30
N LEU A 197 4.46 9.46 2.72
CA LEU A 197 3.34 9.20 1.80
C LEU A 197 1.99 9.45 2.47
N GLY A 198 1.80 8.97 3.69
CA GLY A 198 0.57 9.19 4.46
C GLY A 198 0.29 10.67 4.71
N ALA A 199 1.32 11.48 4.98
CA ALA A 199 1.18 12.92 5.14
C ALA A 199 0.73 13.59 3.83
N ALA A 200 1.29 13.16 2.69
CA ALA A 200 0.91 13.66 1.37
C ALA A 200 -0.54 13.30 1.02
N TRP A 201 -0.93 12.04 1.16
CA TRP A 201 -2.29 11.58 0.86
C TRP A 201 -3.38 12.14 1.79
N ASN A 202 -3.00 12.64 2.97
CA ASN A 202 -3.93 13.31 3.88
C ASN A 202 -4.13 14.81 3.54
N ALA A 203 -3.34 15.36 2.62
CA ALA A 203 -3.53 16.73 2.18
C ALA A 203 -4.77 16.83 1.27
N ARG A 204 -5.53 17.91 1.47
CA ARG A 204 -6.75 18.14 0.70
C ARG A 204 -6.41 18.60 -0.72
N GLY A 205 -7.15 18.12 -1.72
CA GLY A 205 -6.99 18.54 -3.12
C GLY A 205 -5.85 17.85 -3.85
N ILE A 206 -5.27 16.79 -3.27
CA ILE A 206 -4.26 15.96 -3.92
C ILE A 206 -4.94 14.83 -4.66
N ILE A 207 -4.67 14.75 -5.95
CA ILE A 207 -5.19 13.71 -6.85
C ILE A 207 -4.20 12.57 -7.05
N ASP A 208 -2.89 12.87 -6.92
CA ASP A 208 -1.84 11.86 -7.09
C ASP A 208 -0.57 12.25 -6.33
N VAL A 209 0.28 11.25 -6.04
CA VAL A 209 1.57 11.42 -5.39
C VAL A 209 2.64 10.74 -6.25
N ASP A 210 3.52 11.56 -6.84
CA ASP A 210 4.71 11.12 -7.56
C ASP A 210 5.82 10.85 -6.53
N ASP A 211 6.01 9.58 -6.22
CA ASP A 211 6.92 9.12 -5.18
C ASP A 211 8.28 8.78 -5.79
N GLU A 212 9.25 9.68 -5.62
CA GLU A 212 10.66 9.49 -5.97
C GLU A 212 11.57 9.40 -4.72
N LEU A 213 11.00 8.99 -3.57
CA LEU A 213 11.78 8.77 -2.35
C LEU A 213 12.68 7.52 -2.48
N GLN A 214 13.87 7.61 -1.92
CA GLN A 214 14.82 6.50 -1.89
C GLN A 214 15.01 5.99 -0.47
N VAL A 215 14.76 4.70 -0.26
CA VAL A 215 15.04 4.05 1.03
C VAL A 215 16.51 3.64 1.06
N THR A 216 17.27 4.20 2.00
CA THR A 216 18.73 3.99 2.07
C THR A 216 19.16 2.89 3.04
N GLY A 217 18.32 2.46 3.98
CA GLY A 217 18.52 1.31 4.88
C GLY A 217 19.51 1.56 6.02
#